data_095068c63e270bebd0bbb35857d0594b
#
_entry.id   095068c63e270bebd0bbb35857d0594b
#
_cell.length_a   1.000
_cell.length_b   1.000
_cell.length_c   1.000
_cell.angle_alpha   90.00
_cell.angle_beta   90.00
_cell.angle_gamma   90.00
#
_symmetry.space_group_name_H-M   'P 1'
#
loop_
_entity.id
_entity.type
_entity.pdbx_description
1 polymer ?
#
loop_
_entity_poly.entity_id
_entity_poly.type
_entity_poly.pdbx_seq_one_letter_code
_entity_poly.pdbx_strand_id
1 'polypeptide(L)'
;MGRALQFQKPALGNRISILTNAGGPGVIAADACIESGLRVDSLSETTLRELEEMKAKGELLGIMTGSNPLDLSGQGTSEMFAKVLRILMDASEVNGALVMPFHQAPPILDDVVRAIAETHKGYTKPILACDVGGTEMAEDFRTRFEKYGIPAYETPERAARAMYALARYGSHLCIHHPSGAD
;
A
#
# COMPACT_ATOMS: atom_id res chain seq x y z
N MET A 1 4.20 6.95 -13.73
CA MET A 1 3.68 5.72 -14.37
C MET A 1 4.80 4.80 -14.89
N GLY A 2 5.74 5.24 -15.70
CA GLY A 2 6.81 4.38 -16.25
C GLY A 2 7.53 3.55 -15.19
N ARG A 3 7.94 4.14 -14.07
CA ARG A 3 8.60 3.42 -12.97
C ARG A 3 7.74 2.30 -12.37
N ALA A 4 6.43 2.50 -12.20
CA ALA A 4 5.56 1.46 -11.68
C ALA A 4 5.56 0.23 -12.61
N LEU A 5 5.37 0.43 -13.91
CA LEU A 5 5.39 -0.64 -14.90
C LEU A 5 6.75 -1.33 -15.05
N GLN A 6 7.84 -0.63 -14.72
CA GLN A 6 9.20 -1.18 -14.79
C GLN A 6 9.53 -2.06 -13.58
N PHE A 7 9.11 -1.67 -12.39
CA PHE A 7 9.57 -2.30 -11.13
C PHE A 7 8.52 -3.17 -10.44
N GLN A 8 7.23 -3.03 -10.81
CA GLN A 8 6.16 -3.77 -10.17
C GLN A 8 5.45 -4.68 -11.15
N LYS A 9 4.97 -5.82 -10.65
CA LYS A 9 4.10 -6.70 -11.42
C LYS A 9 2.73 -6.03 -11.62
N PRO A 10 2.01 -6.36 -12.71
CA PRO A 10 0.65 -5.89 -12.91
C PRO A 10 -0.27 -6.32 -11.77
N ALA A 11 -1.20 -5.46 -11.38
CA ALA A 11 -2.26 -5.86 -10.46
C ALA A 11 -3.32 -6.69 -11.20
N LEU A 12 -3.67 -7.86 -10.66
CA LEU A 12 -4.67 -8.75 -11.25
C LEU A 12 -6.12 -8.35 -10.89
N GLY A 13 -6.35 -7.06 -10.77
CA GLY A 13 -7.63 -6.43 -10.46
C GLY A 13 -7.41 -5.00 -10.00
N ASN A 14 -8.50 -4.32 -9.60
CA ASN A 14 -8.49 -2.90 -9.27
C ASN A 14 -8.86 -2.60 -7.81
N ARG A 15 -8.97 -3.61 -6.93
CA ARG A 15 -9.24 -3.40 -5.49
C ARG A 15 -7.92 -3.15 -4.76
N ILE A 16 -7.76 -1.93 -4.27
CA ILE A 16 -6.52 -1.46 -3.66
C ILE A 16 -6.74 -1.19 -2.18
N SER A 17 -5.81 -1.63 -1.36
CA SER A 17 -5.76 -1.23 0.03
C SER A 17 -4.77 -0.09 0.24
N ILE A 18 -5.10 0.80 1.17
CA ILE A 18 -4.26 1.93 1.56
C ILE A 18 -3.86 1.72 3.00
N LEU A 19 -2.55 1.71 3.26
CA LEU A 19 -1.96 1.57 4.59
C LEU A 19 -1.18 2.84 4.92
N THR A 20 -1.61 3.53 5.96
CA THR A 20 -1.03 4.81 6.37
C THR A 20 -0.92 4.93 7.89
N ASN A 21 -0.19 5.91 8.39
CA ASN A 21 -0.22 6.39 9.78
C ASN A 21 -0.64 7.87 9.86
N ALA A 22 -1.28 8.36 8.79
CA ALA A 22 -1.75 9.73 8.69
C ALA A 22 -3.13 9.75 8.00
N GLY A 23 -4.21 9.92 8.78
CA GLY A 23 -5.59 9.81 8.31
C GLY A 23 -5.94 10.75 7.16
N GLY A 24 -5.56 12.02 7.24
CA GLY A 24 -5.83 13.00 6.19
C GLY A 24 -5.27 12.61 4.82
N PRO A 25 -3.96 12.36 4.69
CA PRO A 25 -3.38 11.83 3.45
C PRO A 25 -3.99 10.51 2.98
N GLY A 26 -4.40 9.64 3.91
CA GLY A 26 -5.08 8.38 3.61
C GLY A 26 -6.43 8.60 2.90
N VAL A 27 -7.22 9.56 3.38
CA VAL A 27 -8.50 9.94 2.75
C VAL A 27 -8.27 10.51 1.34
N ILE A 28 -7.32 11.44 1.19
CA ILE A 28 -6.95 11.99 -0.12
C ILE A 28 -6.52 10.88 -1.09
N ALA A 29 -5.77 9.89 -0.60
CA ALA A 29 -5.36 8.76 -1.41
C ALA A 29 -6.56 7.88 -1.83
N ALA A 30 -7.55 7.68 -0.96
CA ALA A 30 -8.77 6.95 -1.28
C ALA A 30 -9.56 7.66 -2.38
N ASP A 31 -9.79 8.96 -2.23
CA ASP A 31 -10.48 9.78 -3.23
C ASP A 31 -9.76 9.71 -4.59
N ALA A 32 -8.43 9.91 -4.59
CA ALA A 32 -7.62 9.84 -5.80
C ALA A 32 -7.66 8.45 -6.47
N CYS A 33 -7.70 7.37 -5.70
CA CYS A 33 -7.87 6.02 -6.21
C CYS A 33 -9.21 5.85 -6.89
N ILE A 34 -10.30 6.26 -6.23
CA ILE A 34 -11.67 6.15 -6.74
C ILE A 34 -11.82 6.98 -8.03
N GLU A 35 -11.35 8.22 -8.05
CA GLU A 35 -11.36 9.09 -9.22
C GLU A 35 -10.57 8.51 -10.40
N SER A 36 -9.50 7.78 -10.12
CA SER A 36 -8.70 7.09 -11.14
C SER A 36 -9.35 5.82 -11.68
N GLY A 37 -10.45 5.32 -11.08
CA GLY A 37 -11.13 4.08 -11.47
C GLY A 37 -10.66 2.83 -10.70
N LEU A 38 -9.92 3.01 -9.60
CA LEU A 38 -9.63 1.95 -8.64
C LEU A 38 -10.77 1.83 -7.62
N ARG A 39 -10.79 0.72 -6.91
CA ARG A 39 -11.75 0.46 -5.84
C ARG A 39 -11.02 0.41 -4.50
N VAL A 40 -11.53 1.16 -3.54
CA VAL A 40 -11.08 1.20 -2.16
C VAL A 40 -12.22 0.65 -1.29
N ASP A 41 -12.49 -0.64 -1.49
CA ASP A 41 -13.60 -1.32 -0.79
C ASP A 41 -13.19 -1.65 0.65
N SER A 42 -14.19 -1.88 1.49
CA SER A 42 -13.98 -2.49 2.81
C SER A 42 -13.29 -3.84 2.67
N LEU A 43 -12.45 -4.18 3.62
CA LEU A 43 -11.79 -5.48 3.70
C LEU A 43 -12.81 -6.56 4.07
N SER A 44 -12.50 -7.81 3.77
CA SER A 44 -13.33 -8.94 4.13
C SER A 44 -13.41 -9.13 5.64
N GLU A 45 -14.49 -9.77 6.12
CA GLU A 45 -14.64 -10.10 7.53
C GLU A 45 -13.48 -10.94 8.07
N THR A 46 -12.91 -11.81 7.24
CA THR A 46 -11.74 -12.62 7.62
C THR A 46 -10.53 -11.72 7.85
N THR A 47 -10.21 -10.83 6.92
CA THR A 47 -9.09 -9.89 7.04
C THR A 47 -9.28 -8.94 8.23
N LEU A 48 -10.50 -8.43 8.43
CA LEU A 48 -10.81 -7.56 9.57
C LEU A 48 -10.63 -8.29 10.90
N ARG A 49 -11.03 -9.57 10.98
CA ARG A 49 -10.86 -10.38 12.19
C ARG A 49 -9.39 -10.62 12.52
N GLU A 50 -8.53 -10.90 11.52
CA GLU A 50 -7.10 -11.02 11.74
C GLU A 50 -6.48 -9.75 12.32
N LEU A 51 -6.89 -8.60 11.80
CA LEU A 51 -6.45 -7.30 12.31
C LEU A 51 -6.93 -7.05 13.76
N GLU A 52 -8.18 -7.39 14.08
CA GLU A 52 -8.71 -7.26 15.43
C GLU A 52 -8.04 -8.24 16.43
N GLU A 53 -7.69 -9.45 15.99
CA GLU A 53 -6.93 -10.39 16.82
C GLU A 53 -5.53 -9.84 17.16
N MET A 54 -4.84 -9.22 16.21
CA MET A 54 -3.56 -8.55 16.46
C MET A 54 -3.70 -7.39 17.42
N LYS A 55 -4.77 -6.61 17.29
CA LYS A 55 -5.09 -5.51 18.20
C LYS A 55 -5.37 -6.04 19.63
N ALA A 56 -6.12 -7.10 19.75
CA ALA A 56 -6.40 -7.74 21.04
C ALA A 56 -5.13 -8.28 21.71
N LYS A 57 -4.13 -8.70 20.95
CA LYS A 57 -2.81 -9.12 21.45
C LYS A 57 -1.88 -7.96 21.79
N GLY A 58 -2.31 -6.71 21.56
CA GLY A 58 -1.47 -5.53 21.78
C GLY A 58 -0.37 -5.32 20.71
N GLU A 59 -0.47 -6.02 19.58
CA GLU A 59 0.50 -5.92 18.48
C GLU A 59 0.21 -4.72 17.56
N LEU A 60 -1.00 -4.21 17.60
CA LEU A 60 -1.43 -2.99 16.94
C LEU A 60 -1.88 -1.98 17.99
N LEU A 61 -1.13 -0.89 18.13
CA LEU A 61 -1.42 0.20 19.03
C LEU A 61 -2.12 1.33 18.27
N GLY A 62 -3.09 1.99 18.91
CA GLY A 62 -3.78 3.14 18.35
C GLY A 62 -5.10 2.83 17.67
N ILE A 63 -5.67 3.84 17.05
CA ILE A 63 -6.96 3.75 16.37
C ILE A 63 -6.72 3.23 14.96
N MET A 64 -6.87 1.95 14.77
CA MET A 64 -7.07 1.42 13.42
C MET A 64 -8.55 1.59 13.07
N THR A 65 -8.82 2.33 12.01
CA THR A 65 -10.14 2.27 11.40
C THR A 65 -10.31 0.87 10.80
N GLY A 66 -11.34 0.13 11.21
CA GLY A 66 -11.65 -1.20 10.67
C GLY A 66 -12.13 -1.18 9.22
N SER A 67 -11.61 -0.24 8.44
CA SER A 67 -11.99 0.00 7.05
C SER A 67 -10.76 0.33 6.22
N ASN A 68 -10.92 0.36 4.92
CA ASN A 68 -9.91 0.85 3.99
C ASN A 68 -10.19 2.34 3.70
N PRO A 69 -9.26 3.27 3.90
CA PRO A 69 -7.85 3.12 4.31
C PRO A 69 -7.64 2.59 5.72
N LEU A 70 -6.57 1.78 5.91
CA LEU A 70 -6.10 1.37 7.22
C LEU A 70 -5.14 2.43 7.79
N ASP A 71 -5.59 3.11 8.83
CA ASP A 71 -4.81 4.15 9.51
C ASP A 71 -4.24 3.60 10.83
N LEU A 72 -2.92 3.45 10.90
CA LEU A 72 -2.19 3.05 12.09
C LEU A 72 -2.03 4.19 13.11
N SER A 73 -2.63 5.35 12.81
CA SER A 73 -2.48 6.60 13.58
C SER A 73 -1.02 7.08 13.67
N GLY A 74 -0.81 8.23 14.29
CA GLY A 74 0.54 8.76 14.57
C GLY A 74 1.40 7.87 15.46
N GLN A 75 0.92 6.72 15.93
CA GLN A 75 1.65 5.73 16.72
C GLN A 75 2.12 4.51 15.89
N GLY A 76 1.83 4.49 14.59
CA GLY A 76 2.26 3.42 13.69
C GLY A 76 3.77 3.24 13.68
N THR A 77 4.24 2.04 13.98
CA THR A 77 5.67 1.68 13.95
C THR A 77 6.02 0.92 12.69
N SER A 78 7.31 0.80 12.39
CA SER A 78 7.82 -0.01 11.27
C SER A 78 7.33 -1.46 11.34
N GLU A 79 7.28 -2.04 12.53
CA GLU A 79 6.78 -3.40 12.76
C GLU A 79 5.29 -3.52 12.46
N MET A 80 4.49 -2.53 12.87
CA MET A 80 3.05 -2.51 12.59
C MET A 80 2.80 -2.41 11.07
N PHE A 81 3.54 -1.55 10.37
CA PHE A 81 3.47 -1.49 8.90
C PHE A 81 3.76 -2.85 8.25
N ALA A 82 4.83 -3.53 8.68
CA ALA A 82 5.21 -4.83 8.14
C ALA A 82 4.14 -5.91 8.39
N LYS A 83 3.61 -5.98 9.62
CA LYS A 83 2.58 -6.94 10.00
C LYS A 83 1.27 -6.73 9.25
N VAL A 84 0.77 -5.50 9.21
CA VAL A 84 -0.48 -5.18 8.52
C VAL A 84 -0.32 -5.37 7.01
N LEU A 85 0.80 -4.95 6.42
CA LEU A 85 1.07 -5.16 5.01
C LEU A 85 1.03 -6.65 4.64
N ARG A 86 1.57 -7.54 5.49
CA ARG A 86 1.52 -8.99 5.26
C ARG A 86 0.08 -9.49 5.16
N ILE A 87 -0.77 -9.11 6.11
CA ILE A 87 -2.20 -9.47 6.08
C ILE A 87 -2.85 -8.98 4.78
N LEU A 88 -2.58 -7.74 4.36
CA LEU A 88 -3.13 -7.19 3.12
C LEU A 88 -2.61 -7.93 1.87
N MET A 89 -1.36 -8.34 1.87
CA MET A 89 -0.80 -9.11 0.74
C MET A 89 -1.34 -10.54 0.69
N ASP A 90 -1.70 -11.13 1.82
CA ASP A 90 -2.34 -12.45 1.88
C ASP A 90 -3.84 -12.39 1.54
N ALA A 91 -4.52 -11.27 1.81
CA ALA A 91 -5.96 -11.08 1.58
C ALA A 91 -6.34 -11.23 0.09
N SER A 92 -7.20 -12.18 -0.24
CA SER A 92 -7.59 -12.50 -1.63
C SER A 92 -8.36 -11.37 -2.33
N GLU A 93 -9.05 -10.53 -1.57
CA GLU A 93 -9.79 -9.38 -2.07
C GLU A 93 -8.89 -8.18 -2.44
N VAL A 94 -7.64 -8.15 -1.99
CA VAL A 94 -6.70 -7.06 -2.27
C VAL A 94 -5.86 -7.40 -3.50
N ASN A 95 -5.79 -6.51 -4.47
CA ASN A 95 -5.03 -6.68 -5.71
C ASN A 95 -3.71 -5.88 -5.74
N GLY A 96 -3.54 -4.96 -4.81
CA GLY A 96 -2.33 -4.15 -4.63
C GLY A 96 -2.50 -3.19 -3.46
N ALA A 97 -1.43 -2.54 -3.02
CA ALA A 97 -1.50 -1.59 -1.92
C ALA A 97 -0.73 -0.29 -2.19
N LEU A 98 -1.27 0.81 -1.66
CA LEU A 98 -0.53 2.04 -1.45
C LEU A 98 -0.06 2.08 0.00
N VAL A 99 1.25 2.19 0.21
CA VAL A 99 1.84 2.33 1.54
C VAL A 99 2.29 3.77 1.75
N MET A 100 1.84 4.37 2.84
CA MET A 100 2.05 5.78 3.11
C MET A 100 2.59 5.95 4.55
N PRO A 101 3.82 5.50 4.83
CA PRO A 101 4.45 5.76 6.13
C PRO A 101 4.90 7.22 6.16
N PHE A 102 4.24 8.00 7.00
CA PHE A 102 4.52 9.42 7.15
C PHE A 102 5.78 9.61 8.01
N HIS A 103 6.92 9.88 7.37
CA HIS A 103 8.24 9.93 8.00
C HIS A 103 8.37 10.96 9.14
N GLN A 104 7.48 11.94 9.19
CA GLN A 104 7.46 12.96 10.24
C GLN A 104 6.77 12.49 11.54
N ALA A 105 6.13 11.33 11.55
CA ALA A 105 5.54 10.76 12.75
C ALA A 105 6.64 10.15 13.62
N PRO A 106 6.76 10.53 14.92
CA PRO A 106 7.87 10.12 15.78
C PRO A 106 8.15 8.62 15.89
N PRO A 107 7.13 7.71 15.84
CA PRO A 107 7.38 6.27 15.91
C PRO A 107 7.90 5.66 14.61
N ILE A 108 7.90 6.41 13.50
CA ILE A 108 8.47 5.93 12.23
C ILE A 108 9.98 6.03 12.31
N LEU A 109 10.61 4.87 12.31
CA LEU A 109 12.06 4.73 12.32
C LEU A 109 12.61 4.63 10.89
N ASP A 110 13.91 4.85 10.75
CA ASP A 110 14.63 4.75 9.48
C ASP A 110 14.50 3.38 8.81
N ASP A 111 14.09 2.36 9.54
CA ASP A 111 13.96 0.99 9.05
C ASP A 111 12.59 0.66 8.44
N VAL A 112 11.59 1.56 8.50
CA VAL A 112 10.24 1.28 7.97
C VAL A 112 10.26 0.92 6.49
N VAL A 113 11.09 1.58 5.70
CA VAL A 113 11.23 1.28 4.26
C VAL A 113 11.74 -0.13 4.06
N ARG A 114 12.76 -0.53 4.82
CA ARG A 114 13.30 -1.89 4.79
C ARG A 114 12.26 -2.91 5.26
N ALA A 115 11.56 -2.64 6.35
CA ALA A 115 10.53 -3.53 6.89
C ALA A 115 9.40 -3.79 5.88
N ILE A 116 8.92 -2.75 5.19
CA ILE A 116 7.93 -2.86 4.11
C ILE A 116 8.49 -3.67 2.93
N ALA A 117 9.71 -3.36 2.50
CA ALA A 117 10.34 -4.02 1.36
C ALA A 117 10.59 -5.52 1.63
N GLU A 118 11.11 -5.86 2.81
CA GLU A 118 11.33 -7.26 3.20
C GLU A 118 10.01 -8.03 3.28
N THR A 119 8.95 -7.39 3.80
CA THR A 119 7.61 -7.99 3.84
C THR A 119 7.07 -8.26 2.45
N HIS A 120 7.30 -7.35 1.50
CA HIS A 120 6.80 -7.49 0.13
C HIS A 120 7.55 -8.55 -0.68
N LYS A 121 8.75 -8.94 -0.28
CA LYS A 121 9.50 -10.01 -0.95
C LYS A 121 8.68 -11.31 -1.03
N GLY A 122 8.58 -11.85 -2.22
CA GLY A 122 7.82 -13.09 -2.47
C GLY A 122 6.36 -12.87 -2.86
N TYR A 123 5.81 -11.67 -2.69
CA TYR A 123 4.48 -11.35 -3.19
C TYR A 123 4.51 -10.88 -4.64
N THR A 124 3.41 -11.15 -5.33
CA THR A 124 3.21 -10.72 -6.73
C THR A 124 2.30 -9.51 -6.85
N LYS A 125 1.52 -9.22 -5.82
CA LYS A 125 0.67 -8.03 -5.76
C LYS A 125 1.55 -6.78 -5.69
N PRO A 126 1.32 -5.77 -6.54
CA PRO A 126 2.14 -4.56 -6.52
C PRO A 126 1.92 -3.73 -5.26
N ILE A 127 2.99 -3.09 -4.81
CA ILE A 127 2.92 -2.00 -3.84
C ILE A 127 3.56 -0.74 -4.42
N LEU A 128 2.96 0.40 -4.11
CA LEU A 128 3.53 1.70 -4.41
C LEU A 128 3.62 2.50 -3.11
N ALA A 129 4.67 3.26 -2.94
CA ALA A 129 4.81 4.14 -1.80
C ALA A 129 4.36 5.57 -2.15
N CYS A 130 3.86 6.29 -1.16
CA CYS A 130 3.63 7.72 -1.24
C CYS A 130 4.11 8.37 0.05
N ASP A 131 4.97 9.35 -0.07
CA ASP A 131 5.37 10.22 1.03
C ASP A 131 5.23 11.68 0.61
N VAL A 132 4.28 12.35 1.26
CA VAL A 132 3.88 13.71 0.92
C VAL A 132 4.88 14.71 1.47
N GLY A 133 5.37 15.57 0.63
CA GLY A 133 6.26 16.65 1.01
C GLY A 133 7.33 16.97 -0.03
N GLY A 134 7.79 18.22 0.00
CA GLY A 134 8.83 18.72 -0.88
C GLY A 134 10.17 18.96 -0.18
N THR A 135 10.35 18.44 1.04
CA THR A 135 11.61 18.57 1.77
C THR A 135 12.65 17.57 1.28
N GLU A 136 13.92 17.87 1.49
CA GLU A 136 15.05 16.97 1.20
C GLU A 136 14.88 15.62 1.94
N MET A 137 14.35 15.63 3.16
CA MET A 137 14.05 14.43 3.92
C MET A 137 13.00 13.55 3.23
N ALA A 138 11.93 14.15 2.71
CA ALA A 138 10.90 13.43 1.97
C ALA A 138 11.45 12.83 0.66
N GLU A 139 12.35 13.55 -0.01
CA GLU A 139 13.00 13.07 -1.22
C GLU A 139 13.94 11.89 -0.92
N ASP A 140 14.75 11.97 0.13
CA ASP A 140 15.58 10.84 0.57
C ASP A 140 14.73 9.63 0.95
N PHE A 141 13.64 9.84 1.66
CA PHE A 141 12.73 8.76 2.06
C PHE A 141 12.12 8.04 0.84
N ARG A 142 11.65 8.79 -0.16
CA ARG A 142 11.16 8.20 -1.42
C ARG A 142 12.28 7.47 -2.17
N THR A 143 13.49 8.04 -2.21
CA THR A 143 14.65 7.42 -2.86
C THR A 143 15.02 6.07 -2.23
N ARG A 144 14.86 5.93 -0.91
CA ARG A 144 15.07 4.65 -0.22
C ARG A 144 14.08 3.58 -0.70
N PHE A 145 12.81 3.88 -0.87
CA PHE A 145 11.83 2.95 -1.43
C PHE A 145 12.22 2.49 -2.83
N GLU A 146 12.67 3.42 -3.67
CA GLU A 146 13.10 3.12 -5.04
C GLU A 146 14.32 2.17 -5.09
N LYS A 147 15.24 2.28 -4.15
CA LYS A 147 16.38 1.32 -4.02
C LYS A 147 15.93 -0.12 -3.78
N TYR A 148 14.74 -0.33 -3.21
CA TYR A 148 14.13 -1.65 -3.03
C TYR A 148 13.19 -2.04 -4.17
N GLY A 149 13.13 -1.27 -5.26
CA GLY A 149 12.23 -1.54 -6.38
C GLY A 149 10.76 -1.19 -6.09
N ILE A 150 10.50 -0.38 -5.08
CA ILE A 150 9.17 0.12 -4.73
C ILE A 150 9.07 1.56 -5.23
N PRO A 151 8.33 1.83 -6.32
CA PRO A 151 8.16 3.19 -6.82
C PRO A 151 7.46 4.06 -5.79
N ALA A 152 8.05 5.22 -5.51
CA ALA A 152 7.54 6.16 -4.54
C ALA A 152 7.13 7.48 -5.20
N TYR A 153 6.04 8.07 -4.72
CA TYR A 153 5.42 9.26 -5.28
C TYR A 153 5.26 10.36 -4.23
N GLU A 154 5.32 11.58 -4.68
CA GLU A 154 5.23 12.77 -3.83
C GLU A 154 3.79 13.20 -3.51
N THR A 155 2.81 12.65 -4.26
CA THR A 155 1.40 12.91 -4.00
C THR A 155 0.54 11.66 -4.16
N PRO A 156 -0.56 11.55 -3.40
CA PRO A 156 -1.50 10.43 -3.51
C PRO A 156 -2.06 10.26 -4.92
N GLU A 157 -2.36 11.36 -5.63
CA GLU A 157 -2.92 11.32 -6.97
C GLU A 157 -1.95 10.72 -7.99
N ARG A 158 -0.65 10.99 -7.84
CA ARG A 158 0.38 10.39 -8.70
C ARG A 158 0.53 8.89 -8.41
N ALA A 159 0.47 8.50 -7.14
CA ALA A 159 0.50 7.11 -6.73
C ALA A 159 -0.74 6.34 -7.23
N ALA A 160 -1.93 6.93 -7.06
CA ALA A 160 -3.20 6.35 -7.54
C ALA A 160 -3.20 6.13 -9.07
N ARG A 161 -2.79 7.14 -9.85
CA ARG A 161 -2.67 7.00 -11.32
C ARG A 161 -1.66 5.93 -11.74
N ALA A 162 -0.56 5.80 -11.00
CA ALA A 162 0.43 4.76 -11.29
C ALA A 162 -0.11 3.36 -10.95
N MET A 163 -0.82 3.21 -9.85
CA MET A 163 -1.48 1.97 -9.47
C MET A 163 -2.59 1.60 -10.47
N TYR A 164 -3.37 2.58 -10.93
CA TYR A 164 -4.36 2.36 -11.98
C TYR A 164 -3.73 1.85 -13.29
N ALA A 165 -2.56 2.38 -13.66
CA ALA A 165 -1.84 1.88 -14.83
C ALA A 165 -1.45 0.39 -14.69
N LEU A 166 -1.01 -0.04 -13.48
CA LEU A 166 -0.74 -1.45 -13.19
C LEU A 166 -2.00 -2.32 -13.26
N ALA A 167 -3.12 -1.82 -12.73
CA ALA A 167 -4.41 -2.54 -12.79
C ALA A 167 -4.93 -2.67 -14.24
N ARG A 168 -4.84 -1.60 -15.03
CA ARG A 168 -5.21 -1.63 -16.45
C ARG A 168 -4.32 -2.59 -17.26
N TYR A 169 -3.03 -2.58 -16.98
CA TYR A 169 -2.10 -3.49 -17.65
C TYR A 169 -2.39 -4.95 -17.27
N GLY A 170 -2.65 -5.24 -16.00
CA GLY A 170 -3.06 -6.57 -15.54
C GLY A 170 -4.34 -7.05 -16.21
N SER A 171 -5.37 -6.21 -16.29
CA SER A 171 -6.63 -6.52 -17.00
C SER A 171 -6.39 -6.83 -18.48
N HIS A 172 -5.49 -6.08 -19.14
CA HIS A 172 -5.15 -6.32 -20.54
C HIS A 172 -4.47 -7.69 -20.73
N LEU A 173 -3.55 -8.05 -19.86
CA LEU A 173 -2.87 -9.35 -19.91
C LEU A 173 -3.84 -10.52 -19.72
N CYS A 174 -4.80 -10.41 -18.78
CA CYS A 174 -5.82 -11.43 -18.54
C CYS A 174 -6.73 -11.66 -19.76
N ILE A 175 -7.01 -10.59 -20.53
CA ILE A 175 -7.85 -10.70 -21.74
C ILE A 175 -7.10 -11.38 -22.88
N HIS A 176 -5.82 -11.06 -23.06
CA HIS A 176 -5.04 -11.53 -24.22
C HIS A 176 -4.24 -12.81 -23.97
N HIS A 177 -4.05 -13.19 -22.72
CA HIS A 177 -3.41 -14.42 -22.29
C HIS A 177 -4.24 -15.06 -21.18
N PRO A 178 -5.45 -15.59 -21.50
CA PRO A 178 -6.17 -16.40 -20.52
C PRO A 178 -5.25 -17.56 -20.16
N SER A 179 -4.85 -17.64 -18.89
CA SER A 179 -4.05 -18.75 -18.36
C SER A 179 -4.73 -20.04 -18.80
N GLY A 180 -3.98 -20.86 -19.57
CA GLY A 180 -4.49 -22.04 -20.22
C GLY A 180 -5.30 -22.91 -19.25
N ALA A 181 -6.49 -23.25 -19.69
CA ALA A 181 -7.17 -24.43 -19.23
C ALA A 181 -6.33 -25.62 -19.74
N ASP A 182 -5.60 -26.25 -18.86
CA ASP A 182 -5.16 -27.65 -18.96
C ASP A 182 -5.38 -28.32 -17.57
#